data_075770530aa5ef69bc7cfa6987956fe4
#
_entry.id   075770530aa5ef69bc7cfa6987956fe4
#
_cell.length_a   1.000
_cell.length_b   1.000
_cell.length_c   1.000
_cell.angle_alpha   90.00
_cell.angle_beta   90.00
_cell.angle_gamma   90.00
#
_symmetry.space_group_name_H-M   'P 1'
#
loop_
_entity.id
_entity.type
_entity.pdbx_description
1 polymer ?
#
loop_
_entity_poly.entity_id
_entity_poly.type
_entity_poly.pdbx_seq_one_letter_code
_entity_poly.pdbx_strand_id
1 'polypeptide(L)'
;MDEIGRGTSTQDGMSIAYAIMEYLKKSGAITLFATHYHELTMLDTSDMSLLHMDVKEEKGSVIFLRKAVEGVAASSYGIHVAKLAGMPRSVINEALSFQKKHFEDYSSFSDQGSLFASSDAVIDTSAEKEVAEAIQNFDLDQSTPLDALILIGELKRRLEDK
;
A
#
# COMPACT_ATOMS: atom_id res chain seq x y z
N MET A 1 -18.95 -11.26 8.74
CA MET A 1 -18.37 -10.00 9.25
C MET A 1 -18.27 -9.05 8.08
N ASP A 2 -18.63 -7.79 8.26
CA ASP A 2 -18.70 -6.82 7.17
C ASP A 2 -18.10 -5.50 7.61
N GLU A 3 -17.14 -4.99 6.84
CA GLU A 3 -16.48 -3.67 6.94
C GLU A 3 -16.05 -3.25 8.37
N ILE A 4 -15.41 -4.15 9.08
CA ILE A 4 -14.85 -3.88 10.41
C ILE A 4 -13.77 -2.79 10.30
N GLY A 5 -13.73 -1.88 11.28
CA GLY A 5 -12.75 -0.79 11.34
C GLY A 5 -13.22 0.52 10.71
N ARG A 6 -14.50 0.64 10.29
CA ARG A 6 -15.06 1.93 9.88
C ARG A 6 -15.26 2.87 11.08
N GLY A 7 -15.12 4.16 10.84
CA GLY A 7 -15.39 5.21 11.83
C GLY A 7 -14.19 5.60 12.70
N THR A 8 -12.99 5.12 12.37
CA THR A 8 -11.72 5.53 12.96
C THR A 8 -10.68 5.84 11.88
N SER A 9 -9.43 6.09 12.24
CA SER A 9 -8.35 6.26 11.26
C SER A 9 -8.17 5.00 10.43
N THR A 10 -7.70 5.12 9.18
CA THR A 10 -7.43 3.95 8.32
C THR A 10 -6.47 2.97 8.98
N GLN A 11 -5.43 3.48 9.65
CA GLN A 11 -4.43 2.67 10.33
C GLN A 11 -5.03 1.86 11.49
N ASP A 12 -5.82 2.50 12.37
CA ASP A 12 -6.47 1.82 13.48
C ASP A 12 -7.49 0.80 12.99
N GLY A 13 -8.32 1.21 12.00
CA GLY A 13 -9.35 0.35 11.43
C GLY A 13 -8.77 -0.91 10.79
N MET A 14 -7.70 -0.78 10.01
CA MET A 14 -7.00 -1.90 9.40
C MET A 14 -6.34 -2.80 10.45
N SER A 15 -5.73 -2.22 11.50
CA SER A 15 -5.10 -2.99 12.58
C SER A 15 -6.12 -3.82 13.36
N ILE A 16 -7.29 -3.25 13.65
CA ILE A 16 -8.40 -3.95 14.30
C ILE A 16 -8.93 -5.07 13.40
N ALA A 17 -9.16 -4.78 12.10
CA ALA A 17 -9.64 -5.75 11.14
C ALA A 17 -8.69 -6.94 11.02
N TYR A 18 -7.38 -6.68 10.94
CA TYR A 18 -6.34 -7.71 10.95
C TYR A 18 -6.39 -8.58 12.21
N ALA A 19 -6.42 -7.95 13.39
CA ALA A 19 -6.42 -8.69 14.66
C ALA A 19 -7.63 -9.60 14.79
N ILE A 20 -8.81 -9.13 14.36
CA ILE A 20 -10.05 -9.92 14.36
C ILE A 20 -9.96 -11.07 13.35
N MET A 21 -9.44 -10.82 12.14
CA MET A 21 -9.24 -11.84 11.11
C MET A 21 -8.34 -12.97 11.64
N GLU A 22 -7.20 -12.63 12.25
CA GLU A 22 -6.29 -13.60 12.83
C GLU A 22 -6.91 -14.39 14.02
N TYR A 23 -7.71 -13.73 14.82
CA TYR A 23 -8.45 -14.41 15.90
C TYR A 23 -9.44 -15.43 15.33
N LEU A 24 -10.18 -15.08 14.30
CA LEU A 24 -11.16 -15.95 13.64
C LEU A 24 -10.49 -17.14 12.95
N LYS A 25 -9.36 -16.95 12.28
CA LYS A 25 -8.54 -18.05 11.72
C LYS A 25 -8.22 -19.10 12.81
N LYS A 26 -7.71 -18.64 13.95
CA LYS A 26 -7.33 -19.52 15.07
C LYS A 26 -8.52 -20.21 15.76
N SER A 27 -9.72 -19.63 15.66
CA SER A 27 -10.92 -20.22 16.28
C SER A 27 -11.46 -21.43 15.51
N GLY A 28 -11.02 -21.66 14.27
CA GLY A 28 -11.54 -22.72 13.39
C GLY A 28 -12.96 -22.48 12.90
N ALA A 29 -13.51 -21.27 13.10
CA ALA A 29 -14.85 -20.91 12.66
C ALA A 29 -14.87 -20.67 11.14
N ILE A 30 -15.85 -21.21 10.43
CA ILE A 30 -16.12 -20.86 9.04
C ILE A 30 -16.57 -19.41 9.01
N THR A 31 -15.78 -18.55 8.40
CA THR A 31 -16.00 -17.11 8.41
C THR A 31 -16.00 -16.52 7.00
N LEU A 32 -17.01 -15.70 6.69
CA LEU A 32 -16.97 -14.77 5.57
C LEU A 32 -16.65 -13.38 6.09
N PHE A 33 -15.54 -12.80 5.60
CA PHE A 33 -15.01 -11.52 6.06
C PHE A 33 -14.92 -10.55 4.87
N ALA A 34 -15.77 -9.53 4.87
CA ALA A 34 -15.75 -8.48 3.85
C ALA A 34 -15.01 -7.25 4.38
N THR A 35 -14.09 -6.72 3.59
CA THR A 35 -13.28 -5.54 3.92
C THR A 35 -12.98 -4.71 2.69
N HIS A 36 -12.72 -3.42 2.90
CA HIS A 36 -12.20 -2.51 1.89
C HIS A 36 -10.69 -2.25 2.04
N TYR A 37 -10.05 -2.89 3.01
CA TYR A 37 -8.58 -2.80 3.22
C TYR A 37 -7.88 -3.79 2.29
N HIS A 38 -7.44 -3.34 1.12
CA HIS A 38 -6.72 -4.15 0.15
C HIS A 38 -5.39 -4.70 0.71
N GLU A 39 -4.77 -3.96 1.60
CA GLU A 39 -3.51 -4.33 2.24
C GLU A 39 -3.59 -5.66 2.99
N LEU A 40 -4.76 -6.00 3.53
CA LEU A 40 -4.97 -7.28 4.21
C LEU A 40 -4.88 -8.48 3.26
N THR A 41 -5.09 -8.29 1.96
CA THR A 41 -4.98 -9.35 0.95
C THR A 41 -3.53 -9.66 0.55
N MET A 42 -2.58 -8.80 0.93
CA MET A 42 -1.14 -8.98 0.68
C MET A 42 -0.44 -9.76 1.79
N LEU A 43 -1.14 -10.05 2.89
CA LEU A 43 -0.62 -10.82 4.00
C LEU A 43 -0.63 -12.32 3.69
N ASP A 44 -0.09 -13.14 4.62
CA ASP A 44 -0.18 -14.59 4.51
C ASP A 44 -1.65 -15.05 4.55
N THR A 45 -2.12 -15.48 3.40
CA THR A 45 -3.49 -15.93 3.17
C THR A 45 -3.58 -17.43 2.95
N SER A 46 -2.59 -18.21 3.36
CA SER A 46 -2.49 -19.66 3.13
C SER A 46 -3.73 -20.44 3.62
N ASP A 47 -4.38 -19.94 4.68
CA ASP A 47 -5.57 -20.54 5.28
C ASP A 47 -6.90 -19.86 4.87
N MET A 48 -6.86 -19.02 3.82
CA MET A 48 -8.01 -18.23 3.37
C MET A 48 -8.20 -18.32 1.85
N SER A 49 -9.44 -18.24 1.41
CA SER A 49 -9.76 -17.99 0.01
C SER A 49 -10.07 -16.52 -0.19
N LEU A 50 -9.34 -15.87 -1.07
CA LEU A 50 -9.58 -14.47 -1.43
C LEU A 50 -10.64 -14.40 -2.53
N LEU A 51 -11.64 -13.55 -2.32
CA LEU A 51 -12.72 -13.31 -3.27
C LEU A 51 -12.88 -11.81 -3.51
N HIS A 52 -13.23 -11.42 -4.70
CA HIS A 52 -13.62 -10.05 -5.02
C HIS A 52 -14.91 -10.01 -5.84
N MET A 53 -15.56 -8.85 -5.86
CA MET A 53 -16.72 -8.64 -6.70
C MET A 53 -16.29 -8.33 -8.13
N ASP A 54 -16.76 -9.14 -9.07
CA ASP A 54 -16.39 -9.05 -10.48
C ASP A 54 -16.93 -7.77 -11.14
N VAL A 55 -16.09 -7.15 -11.95
CA VAL A 55 -16.36 -5.89 -12.62
C VAL A 55 -15.92 -5.97 -14.07
N LYS A 56 -16.78 -5.56 -14.98
CA LYS A 56 -16.45 -5.46 -16.41
C LYS A 56 -16.22 -4.00 -16.79
N GLU A 57 -15.08 -3.73 -17.37
CA GLU A 57 -14.78 -2.44 -17.99
C GLU A 57 -15.13 -2.48 -19.48
N GLU A 58 -16.01 -1.58 -19.91
CA GLU A 58 -16.42 -1.47 -21.31
C GLU A 58 -16.53 0.00 -21.72
N LYS A 59 -15.75 0.39 -22.75
CA LYS A 59 -15.75 1.76 -23.35
C LYS A 59 -15.63 2.89 -22.32
N GLY A 60 -14.77 2.71 -21.30
CA GLY A 60 -14.57 3.71 -20.23
C GLY A 60 -15.70 3.81 -19.20
N SER A 61 -16.58 2.82 -19.19
CA SER A 61 -17.62 2.61 -18.18
C SER A 61 -17.36 1.33 -17.40
N VAL A 62 -17.77 1.32 -16.15
CA VAL A 62 -17.61 0.18 -15.24
C VAL A 62 -18.98 -0.44 -14.98
N ILE A 63 -19.11 -1.74 -15.18
CA ILE A 63 -20.33 -2.53 -14.94
C ILE A 63 -20.05 -3.50 -13.80
N PHE A 64 -20.76 -3.35 -12.69
CA PHE A 64 -20.68 -4.26 -11.55
C PHE A 64 -21.50 -5.51 -11.82
N LEU A 65 -20.83 -6.66 -11.98
CA LEU A 65 -21.49 -7.92 -12.33
C LEU A 65 -22.18 -8.58 -11.13
N ARG A 66 -21.94 -8.11 -9.93
CA ARG A 66 -22.50 -8.63 -8.67
C ARG A 66 -22.22 -10.14 -8.48
N LYS A 67 -21.08 -10.58 -8.94
CA LYS A 67 -20.60 -11.95 -8.87
C LYS A 67 -19.31 -11.97 -8.08
N ALA A 68 -19.23 -12.83 -7.06
CA ALA A 68 -17.99 -13.09 -6.35
C ALA A 68 -17.15 -14.07 -7.16
N VAL A 69 -15.88 -13.74 -7.39
CA VAL A 69 -14.89 -14.58 -8.10
C VAL A 69 -13.61 -14.67 -7.27
N GLU A 70 -12.83 -15.73 -7.50
CA GLU A 70 -11.56 -15.93 -6.81
C GLU A 70 -10.53 -14.89 -7.22
N GLY A 71 -9.71 -14.51 -6.25
CA GLY A 71 -8.62 -13.55 -6.41
C GLY A 71 -8.85 -12.23 -5.69
N VAL A 72 -7.95 -11.29 -5.94
CA VAL A 72 -7.95 -9.93 -5.37
C VAL A 72 -8.44 -8.95 -6.43
N ALA A 73 -9.20 -7.93 -6.02
CA ALA A 73 -9.60 -6.87 -6.92
C ALA A 73 -8.38 -6.08 -7.41
N ALA A 74 -8.28 -5.84 -8.72
CA ALA A 74 -7.15 -5.13 -9.31
C ALA A 74 -7.11 -3.64 -8.94
N SER A 75 -8.27 -3.05 -8.63
CA SER A 75 -8.40 -1.62 -8.29
C SER A 75 -9.69 -1.33 -7.54
N SER A 76 -9.77 -0.14 -6.95
CA SER A 76 -11.00 0.40 -6.38
C SER A 76 -11.74 1.25 -7.42
N TYR A 77 -13.06 1.20 -7.41
CA TYR A 77 -13.91 1.88 -8.39
C TYR A 77 -14.69 3.07 -7.80
N GLY A 78 -14.26 3.62 -6.65
CA GLY A 78 -14.96 4.69 -5.94
C GLY A 78 -15.25 5.93 -6.79
N ILE A 79 -14.26 6.40 -7.57
CA ILE A 79 -14.44 7.56 -8.47
C ILE A 79 -15.43 7.24 -9.61
N HIS A 80 -15.42 6.01 -10.13
CA HIS A 80 -16.40 5.57 -11.12
C HIS A 80 -17.83 5.53 -10.56
N VAL A 81 -17.99 5.05 -9.33
CA VAL A 81 -19.28 5.04 -8.62
C VAL A 81 -19.78 6.48 -8.40
N ALA A 82 -18.91 7.39 -7.98
CA ALA A 82 -19.22 8.80 -7.81
C ALA A 82 -19.71 9.45 -9.13
N LYS A 83 -19.04 9.11 -10.27
CA LYS A 83 -19.46 9.53 -11.61
C LYS A 83 -20.85 8.97 -11.96
N LEU A 84 -21.11 7.70 -11.70
CA LEU A 84 -22.42 7.06 -11.95
C LEU A 84 -23.52 7.67 -11.06
N ALA A 85 -23.19 8.09 -9.85
CA ALA A 85 -24.08 8.78 -8.93
C ALA A 85 -24.39 10.24 -9.33
N GLY A 86 -23.83 10.73 -10.45
CA GLY A 86 -24.10 12.06 -10.97
C GLY A 86 -23.24 13.18 -10.36
N MET A 87 -22.11 12.84 -9.74
CA MET A 87 -21.19 13.87 -9.24
C MET A 87 -20.70 14.79 -10.37
N PRO A 88 -20.59 16.11 -10.16
CA PRO A 88 -20.15 17.05 -11.18
C PRO A 88 -18.80 16.67 -11.80
N ARG A 89 -18.66 16.82 -13.12
CA ARG A 89 -17.42 16.46 -13.85
C ARG A 89 -16.18 17.18 -13.31
N SER A 90 -16.31 18.42 -12.86
CA SER A 90 -15.20 19.17 -12.26
C SER A 90 -14.65 18.47 -11.01
N VAL A 91 -15.53 17.95 -10.14
CA VAL A 91 -15.15 17.23 -8.93
C VAL A 91 -14.50 15.88 -9.27
N ILE A 92 -15.05 15.15 -10.26
CA ILE A 92 -14.47 13.90 -10.72
C ILE A 92 -13.07 14.12 -11.30
N ASN A 93 -12.89 15.15 -12.13
CA ASN A 93 -11.58 15.46 -12.73
C ASN A 93 -10.54 15.85 -11.67
N GLU A 94 -10.95 16.62 -10.65
CA GLU A 94 -10.07 16.98 -9.54
C GLU A 94 -9.67 15.75 -8.72
N ALA A 95 -10.63 14.85 -8.42
CA ALA A 95 -10.35 13.59 -7.72
C ALA A 95 -9.36 12.70 -8.50
N LEU A 96 -9.53 12.57 -9.82
CA LEU A 96 -8.60 11.83 -10.67
C LEU A 96 -7.21 12.46 -10.70
N SER A 97 -7.14 13.81 -10.79
CA SER A 97 -5.86 14.53 -10.76
C SER A 97 -5.13 14.37 -9.43
N PHE A 98 -5.87 14.42 -8.32
CA PHE A 98 -5.32 14.20 -6.99
C PHE A 98 -4.82 12.76 -6.84
N GLN A 99 -5.62 11.77 -7.26
CA GLN A 99 -5.24 10.36 -7.22
C GLN A 99 -3.95 10.12 -8.00
N LYS A 100 -3.89 10.62 -9.25
CA LYS A 100 -2.70 10.52 -10.09
C LYS A 100 -1.47 11.14 -9.44
N LYS A 101 -1.59 12.35 -8.89
CA LYS A 101 -0.46 13.08 -8.30
C LYS A 101 0.09 12.44 -7.03
N HIS A 102 -0.77 11.79 -6.23
CA HIS A 102 -0.40 11.36 -4.87
C HIS A 102 -0.38 9.85 -4.66
N PHE A 103 -0.93 9.05 -5.61
CA PHE A 103 -1.06 7.60 -5.43
C PHE A 103 -0.58 6.77 -6.63
N GLU A 104 -0.20 7.37 -7.78
CA GLU A 104 0.39 6.60 -8.88
C GLU A 104 1.79 6.05 -8.53
N ASP A 105 2.55 6.76 -7.70
CA ASP A 105 3.83 6.27 -7.19
C ASP A 105 3.66 5.09 -6.22
N TYR A 106 2.49 4.91 -5.62
CA TYR A 106 2.19 3.78 -4.73
C TYR A 106 2.02 2.44 -5.47
N SER A 107 1.65 2.44 -6.75
CA SER A 107 1.52 1.22 -7.54
C SER A 107 2.86 0.57 -7.90
N SER A 108 3.95 1.34 -7.88
CA SER A 108 5.32 0.84 -8.11
C SER A 108 5.96 0.24 -6.84
N PHE A 109 5.39 0.47 -5.66
CA PHE A 109 5.85 -0.09 -4.39
C PHE A 109 5.22 -1.42 -4.00
N SER A 110 4.31 -1.98 -4.82
CA SER A 110 3.66 -3.27 -4.55
C SER A 110 4.61 -4.47 -4.66
N ASP A 111 5.84 -4.28 -5.08
CA ASP A 111 6.83 -5.36 -5.23
C ASP A 111 7.81 -5.50 -4.05
N GLN A 112 7.74 -4.61 -3.04
CA GLN A 112 8.54 -4.78 -1.81
C GLN A 112 7.78 -4.30 -0.57
N GLY A 113 7.38 -5.26 0.24
CA GLY A 113 6.68 -5.19 1.51
C GLY A 113 7.03 -4.06 2.49
N SER A 114 6.45 -2.88 2.31
CA SER A 114 6.42 -1.86 3.36
C SER A 114 4.98 -1.50 3.70
N LEU A 115 4.36 -2.31 4.56
CA LEU A 115 3.00 -2.12 5.08
C LEU A 115 2.85 -0.97 6.09
N PHE A 116 3.93 -0.27 6.45
CA PHE A 116 3.93 0.75 7.51
C PHE A 116 4.75 1.99 7.15
N ALA A 117 4.42 2.65 6.04
CA ALA A 117 4.85 4.03 5.87
C ALA A 117 3.80 4.92 6.57
N SER A 118 4.07 5.27 7.82
CA SER A 118 3.30 6.26 8.56
C SER A 118 3.24 7.57 7.78
N SER A 119 2.02 8.05 7.52
CA SER A 119 1.73 9.35 6.92
C SER A 119 1.93 10.50 7.91
N ASP A 120 3.08 10.58 8.52
CA ASP A 120 3.49 11.77 9.27
C ASP A 120 4.90 12.16 8.88
N ALA A 121 5.00 13.33 8.28
CA ALA A 121 6.15 14.02 7.72
C ALA A 121 6.60 13.50 6.35
N VAL A 122 6.67 14.41 5.41
CA VAL A 122 7.58 14.33 4.26
C VAL A 122 8.99 14.29 4.84
N ILE A 123 9.46 13.09 5.18
CA ILE A 123 10.86 12.87 5.50
C ILE A 123 11.56 12.96 4.15
N ASP A 124 12.37 14.00 4.00
CA ASP A 124 13.33 14.09 2.91
C ASP A 124 14.30 12.91 3.00
N THR A 125 13.99 11.83 2.29
CA THR A 125 14.82 10.60 2.25
C THR A 125 15.98 10.69 1.26
N SER A 126 16.30 11.89 0.75
CA SER A 126 17.38 12.09 -0.21
C SER A 126 18.72 11.64 0.36
N ALA A 127 19.02 11.99 1.61
CA ALA A 127 20.25 11.61 2.30
C ALA A 127 20.35 10.10 2.54
N GLU A 128 19.23 9.44 2.86
CA GLU A 128 19.20 7.97 3.07
C GLU A 128 19.44 7.21 1.75
N LYS A 129 18.91 7.69 0.64
CA LYS A 129 19.17 7.14 -0.69
C LYS A 129 20.63 7.31 -1.10
N GLU A 130 21.20 8.49 -0.89
CA GLU A 130 22.62 8.75 -1.17
C GLU A 130 23.54 7.88 -0.33
N VAL A 131 23.20 7.65 0.94
CA VAL A 131 23.94 6.73 1.83
C VAL A 131 23.85 5.29 1.31
N ALA A 132 22.66 4.83 0.93
CA ALA A 132 22.47 3.48 0.39
C ALA A 132 23.25 3.28 -0.93
N GLU A 133 23.21 4.24 -1.85
CA GLU A 133 23.96 4.20 -3.11
C GLU A 133 25.48 4.21 -2.87
N ALA A 134 25.96 5.00 -1.92
CA ALA A 134 27.38 5.05 -1.60
C ALA A 134 27.89 3.70 -1.02
N ILE A 135 27.06 3.06 -0.19
CA ILE A 135 27.38 1.74 0.36
C ILE A 135 27.36 0.65 -0.75
N GLN A 136 26.36 0.69 -1.64
CA GLN A 136 26.24 -0.30 -2.73
C GLN A 136 27.39 -0.19 -3.74
N ASN A 137 27.90 1.02 -3.99
CA ASN A 137 28.97 1.28 -4.94
C ASN A 137 30.38 1.11 -4.33
N PHE A 138 30.48 0.82 -3.04
CA PHE A 138 31.77 0.63 -2.39
C PHE A 138 32.33 -0.76 -2.66
N ASP A 139 33.49 -0.81 -3.34
CA ASP A 139 34.15 -2.05 -3.70
C ASP A 139 35.01 -2.56 -2.51
N LEU A 140 34.48 -3.56 -1.81
CA LEU A 140 35.14 -4.17 -0.66
C LEU A 140 36.44 -4.93 -1.04
N ASP A 141 36.54 -5.45 -2.26
CA ASP A 141 37.68 -6.26 -2.69
C ASP A 141 38.87 -5.39 -3.10
N GLN A 142 38.62 -4.15 -3.50
CA GLN A 142 39.66 -3.19 -3.93
C GLN A 142 40.00 -2.15 -2.86
N SER A 143 39.26 -2.12 -1.73
CA SER A 143 39.40 -1.07 -0.71
C SER A 143 40.14 -1.58 0.52
N THR A 144 40.85 -0.67 1.16
CA THR A 144 41.50 -0.97 2.45
C THR A 144 40.53 -0.76 3.63
N PRO A 145 40.79 -1.36 4.81
CA PRO A 145 39.99 -1.08 6.01
C PRO A 145 39.93 0.41 6.38
N LEU A 146 40.95 1.18 6.04
CA LEU A 146 40.98 2.62 6.27
C LEU A 146 40.00 3.37 5.36
N ASP A 147 39.91 2.95 4.08
CA ASP A 147 38.95 3.54 3.13
C ASP A 147 37.51 3.29 3.58
N ALA A 148 37.21 2.10 4.11
CA ALA A 148 35.91 1.78 4.67
C ALA A 148 35.56 2.65 5.89
N LEU A 149 36.52 2.89 6.80
CA LEU A 149 36.33 3.78 7.96
C LEU A 149 36.11 5.24 7.54
N ILE A 150 36.84 5.71 6.53
CA ILE A 150 36.65 7.06 5.97
C ILE A 150 35.23 7.18 5.39
N LEU A 151 34.78 6.24 4.57
CA LEU A 151 33.44 6.24 4.01
C LEU A 151 32.37 6.25 5.10
N ILE A 152 32.47 5.38 6.12
CA ILE A 152 31.52 5.35 7.24
C ILE A 152 31.49 6.72 7.97
N GLY A 153 32.63 7.34 8.18
CA GLY A 153 32.71 8.64 8.80
C GLY A 153 32.05 9.77 7.98
N GLU A 154 32.16 9.72 6.66
CA GLU A 154 31.50 10.65 5.76
C GLU A 154 29.98 10.44 5.74
N LEU A 155 29.53 9.18 5.64
CA LEU A 155 28.11 8.83 5.62
C LEU A 155 27.42 9.22 6.93
N LYS A 156 28.10 9.01 8.07
CA LYS A 156 27.59 9.41 9.38
C LYS A 156 27.41 10.92 9.48
N ARG A 157 28.36 11.71 9.02
CA ARG A 157 28.23 13.19 8.98
C ARG A 157 27.05 13.64 8.13
N ARG A 158 26.82 13.03 6.95
CA ARG A 158 25.67 13.36 6.09
C ARG A 158 24.32 13.06 6.73
N LEU A 159 24.26 12.10 7.66
CA LEU A 159 23.04 11.80 8.42
C LEU A 159 22.85 12.70 9.65
N GLU A 160 23.93 13.28 10.20
CA GLU A 160 23.91 14.15 11.39
C GLU A 160 23.67 15.65 11.05
N ASP A 161 23.97 16.08 9.82
CA ASP A 161 23.83 17.48 9.35
C ASP A 161 22.37 17.83 8.94
N LYS A 162 21.39 17.12 9.49
CA LYS A 162 19.95 17.40 9.41
C LYS A 162 19.43 17.98 10.74
#